data_b26fa520b2ebe04c3bc87e3525ae07ac
#
_entry.id   b26fa520b2ebe04c3bc87e3525ae07ac
#
_cell.length_a   1.000
_cell.length_b   1.000
_cell.length_c   1.000
_cell.angle_alpha   90.00
_cell.angle_beta   90.00
_cell.angle_gamma   90.00
#
_symmetry.space_group_name_H-M   'P 1'
#
loop_
_entity.id
_entity.type
_entity.pdbx_description
1 polymer ?
#
loop_
_entity_poly.entity_id
_entity_poly.type
_entity_poly.pdbx_seq_one_letter_code
_entity_poly.pdbx_strand_id
1 'polypeptide(L)'
;MISQVKCYLNLSGAEAFNHPLFYYGLLAVFLLIFCWWLTRRLRTELVSVFIDEEGAVQITPRALRELVRKSCTAIPGVHSPKTKIIRKGGHLRLHVSLRVEQDCKVKETRTHLKEKLEGIMVNNLNFDNFTGVDLVISGFQDHN
;
A
#
# COMPACT_ATOMS: atom_id res chain seq x y z
N MET A 1 -33.90 26.39 22.14
CA MET A 1 -32.96 25.32 21.75
C MET A 1 -31.85 25.09 22.80
N ILE A 2 -31.22 26.12 23.33
CA ILE A 2 -30.11 26.00 24.31
C ILE A 2 -30.57 25.47 25.68
N SER A 3 -31.79 25.74 26.11
CA SER A 3 -32.35 25.26 27.39
C SER A 3 -32.65 23.76 27.40
N GLN A 4 -32.96 23.17 26.29
CA GLN A 4 -33.19 21.72 26.17
C GLN A 4 -31.88 20.93 26.33
N VAL A 5 -30.78 21.44 25.79
CA VAL A 5 -29.46 20.79 25.88
C VAL A 5 -28.94 20.75 27.32
N LYS A 6 -29.22 21.80 28.14
CA LYS A 6 -28.83 21.82 29.57
C LYS A 6 -29.59 20.80 30.42
N CYS A 7 -30.84 20.48 30.05
CA CYS A 7 -31.63 19.48 30.77
C CYS A 7 -31.07 18.07 30.54
N TYR A 8 -30.54 17.79 29.33
CA TYR A 8 -29.95 16.48 29.02
C TYR A 8 -28.57 16.25 29.64
N LEU A 9 -27.80 17.32 29.92
CA LEU A 9 -26.48 17.22 30.55
C LEU A 9 -26.55 16.86 32.04
N ASN A 10 -27.70 17.01 32.68
CA ASN A 10 -27.89 16.78 34.11
C ASN A 10 -28.65 15.49 34.43
N LEU A 11 -28.96 14.66 33.42
CA LEU A 11 -29.55 13.34 33.63
C LEU A 11 -28.51 12.40 34.22
N SER A 12 -28.91 11.65 35.24
CA SER A 12 -28.11 10.54 35.77
C SER A 12 -27.84 9.54 34.64
N GLY A 13 -26.57 9.05 34.54
CA GLY A 13 -26.13 8.21 33.42
C GLY A 13 -27.04 7.01 33.13
N ALA A 14 -27.75 6.48 34.15
CA ALA A 14 -28.68 5.36 33.98
C ALA A 14 -29.98 5.74 33.24
N GLU A 15 -30.43 6.99 33.37
CA GLU A 15 -31.65 7.46 32.70
C GLU A 15 -31.36 7.88 31.24
N ALA A 16 -30.15 8.35 30.97
CA ALA A 16 -29.70 8.68 29.58
C ALA A 16 -29.69 7.46 28.66
N PHE A 17 -29.35 6.28 29.18
CA PHE A 17 -29.36 5.02 28.43
C PHE A 17 -30.76 4.56 28.00
N ASN A 18 -31.80 5.00 28.71
CA ASN A 18 -33.20 4.57 28.42
C ASN A 18 -33.90 5.52 27.43
N HIS A 19 -33.23 6.57 26.97
CA HIS A 19 -33.83 7.56 26.08
C HIS A 19 -33.52 7.20 24.59
N PRO A 20 -34.54 7.16 23.70
CA PRO A 20 -34.35 6.79 22.29
C PRO A 20 -33.35 7.74 21.57
N LEU A 21 -33.26 8.99 22.00
CA LEU A 21 -32.31 9.97 21.45
C LEU A 21 -30.83 9.59 21.68
N PHE A 22 -30.53 8.85 22.75
CA PHE A 22 -29.18 8.35 23.01
C PHE A 22 -28.73 7.36 21.94
N TYR A 23 -29.61 6.45 21.52
CA TYR A 23 -29.33 5.48 20.47
C TYR A 23 -29.12 6.13 19.10
N TYR A 24 -29.89 7.17 18.77
CA TYR A 24 -29.69 7.96 17.53
C TYR A 24 -28.36 8.71 17.57
N GLY A 25 -27.97 9.28 18.69
CA GLY A 25 -26.66 9.92 18.85
C GLY A 25 -25.49 8.94 18.69
N LEU A 26 -25.61 7.77 19.30
CA LEU A 26 -24.59 6.72 19.22
C LEU A 26 -24.49 6.15 17.78
N LEU A 27 -25.61 5.97 17.11
CA LEU A 27 -25.67 5.56 15.71
C LEU A 27 -24.98 6.59 14.79
N ALA A 28 -25.24 7.89 15.00
CA ALA A 28 -24.63 8.97 14.23
C ALA A 28 -23.11 9.01 14.40
N VAL A 29 -22.61 8.86 15.63
CA VAL A 29 -21.17 8.80 15.91
C VAL A 29 -20.53 7.58 15.24
N PHE A 30 -21.19 6.41 15.30
CA PHE A 30 -20.73 5.19 14.67
C PHE A 30 -20.65 5.35 13.15
N LEU A 31 -21.66 5.96 12.50
CA LEU A 31 -21.65 6.25 11.06
C LEU A 31 -20.52 7.20 10.67
N LEU A 32 -20.26 8.24 11.46
CA LEU A 32 -19.16 9.18 11.19
C LEU A 32 -17.79 8.48 11.26
N ILE A 33 -17.56 7.64 12.28
CA ILE A 33 -16.33 6.86 12.42
C ILE A 33 -16.19 5.87 11.24
N PHE A 34 -17.28 5.22 10.87
CA PHE A 34 -17.30 4.28 9.75
C PHE A 34 -17.02 4.97 8.40
N CYS A 35 -17.63 6.11 8.13
CA CYS A 35 -17.35 6.91 6.93
C CYS A 35 -15.91 7.39 6.91
N TRP A 36 -15.37 7.84 8.03
CA TRP A 36 -13.98 8.27 8.13
C TRP A 36 -13.00 7.11 7.89
N TRP A 37 -13.28 5.95 8.46
CA TRP A 37 -12.50 4.74 8.22
C TRP A 37 -12.57 4.29 6.76
N LEU A 38 -13.77 4.34 6.15
CA LEU A 38 -13.99 3.97 4.74
C LEU A 38 -13.24 4.92 3.80
N THR A 39 -13.30 6.23 4.03
CA THR A 39 -12.56 7.21 3.22
C THR A 39 -11.05 7.03 3.33
N ARG A 40 -10.54 6.68 4.50
CA ARG A 40 -9.11 6.35 4.67
C ARG A 40 -8.72 5.08 3.91
N ARG A 41 -9.59 4.07 3.89
CA ARG A 41 -9.31 2.81 3.19
C ARG A 41 -9.40 2.93 1.67
N LEU A 42 -10.25 3.82 1.17
CA LEU A 42 -10.46 4.02 -0.26
C LEU A 42 -9.46 4.97 -0.91
N ARG A 43 -8.64 5.67 -0.13
CA ARG A 43 -7.59 6.52 -0.69
C ARG A 43 -6.50 5.64 -1.30
N THR A 44 -6.62 5.36 -2.60
CA THR A 44 -5.54 4.82 -3.41
C THR A 44 -4.57 5.97 -3.72
N GLU A 45 -3.41 5.95 -3.08
CA GLU A 45 -2.35 6.90 -3.42
C GLU A 45 -1.83 6.58 -4.83
N LEU A 46 -1.98 7.52 -5.74
CA LEU A 46 -1.37 7.45 -7.06
C LEU A 46 0.12 7.82 -6.93
N VAL A 47 0.95 7.04 -7.59
CA VAL A 47 2.38 7.31 -7.69
C VAL A 47 2.61 8.14 -8.93
N SER A 48 3.00 9.41 -8.77
CA SER A 48 3.43 10.25 -9.88
C SER A 48 4.74 9.70 -10.43
N VAL A 49 4.78 9.44 -11.73
CA VAL A 49 5.95 8.87 -12.41
C VAL A 49 6.84 9.99 -12.93
N PHE A 50 6.30 10.85 -13.75
CA PHE A 50 6.94 12.07 -14.21
C PHE A 50 5.88 13.11 -14.59
N ILE A 51 6.29 14.37 -14.62
CA ILE A 51 5.49 15.50 -15.08
C ILE A 51 6.25 16.06 -16.29
N ASP A 52 5.66 15.93 -17.46
CA ASP A 52 6.17 16.52 -18.68
C ASP A 52 5.27 17.69 -19.10
N GLU A 53 5.72 18.52 -20.05
CA GLU A 53 4.94 19.67 -20.57
C GLU A 53 3.58 19.24 -21.15
N GLU A 54 3.47 17.99 -21.61
CA GLU A 54 2.24 17.41 -22.16
C GLU A 54 1.31 16.75 -21.13
N GLY A 55 1.69 16.65 -19.84
CA GLY A 55 0.87 16.09 -18.78
C GLY A 55 1.60 15.22 -17.76
N ALA A 56 0.93 14.87 -16.68
CA ALA A 56 1.44 14.00 -15.64
C ALA A 56 1.02 12.55 -15.87
N VAL A 57 1.97 11.66 -16.08
CA VAL A 57 1.70 10.21 -16.12
C VAL A 57 1.67 9.69 -14.69
N GLN A 58 0.55 9.10 -14.30
CA GLN A 58 0.35 8.52 -12.98
C GLN A 58 0.14 7.02 -13.08
N ILE A 59 0.90 6.28 -12.30
CA ILE A 59 0.76 4.82 -12.19
C ILE A 59 0.20 4.47 -10.81
N THR A 60 -0.81 3.58 -10.79
CA THR A 60 -1.32 3.08 -9.53
C THR A 60 -0.31 2.14 -8.87
N PRO A 61 -0.23 2.10 -7.53
CA PRO A 61 0.62 1.14 -6.82
C PRO A 61 0.30 -0.32 -7.16
N ARG A 62 -0.93 -0.58 -7.59
CA ARG A 62 -1.36 -1.91 -8.05
C ARG A 62 -0.71 -2.28 -9.39
N ALA A 63 -0.75 -1.36 -10.36
CA ALA A 63 -0.15 -1.57 -11.68
C ALA A 63 1.37 -1.75 -11.58
N LEU A 64 2.02 -0.94 -10.72
CA LEU A 64 3.45 -1.04 -10.46
C LEU A 64 3.82 -2.40 -9.83
N ARG A 65 3.06 -2.86 -8.83
CA ARG A 65 3.27 -4.20 -8.24
C ARG A 65 3.08 -5.32 -9.25
N GLU A 66 2.10 -5.20 -10.13
CA GLU A 66 1.86 -6.20 -11.19
C GLU A 66 3.00 -6.24 -12.21
N LEU A 67 3.52 -5.07 -12.60
CA LEU A 67 4.67 -4.97 -13.49
C LEU A 67 5.91 -5.63 -12.88
N VAL A 68 6.22 -5.30 -11.63
CA VAL A 68 7.35 -5.90 -10.91
C VAL A 68 7.16 -7.41 -10.76
N ARG A 69 5.96 -7.86 -10.43
CA ARG A 69 5.63 -9.28 -10.33
C ARG A 69 5.89 -10.02 -11.64
N LYS A 70 5.39 -9.50 -12.76
CA LYS A 70 5.62 -10.09 -14.09
C LYS A 70 7.10 -10.11 -14.46
N SER A 71 7.83 -9.06 -14.14
CA SER A 71 9.27 -8.98 -14.41
C SER A 71 10.09 -9.96 -13.59
N CYS A 72 9.69 -10.23 -12.36
CA CYS A 72 10.31 -11.23 -11.49
C CYS A 72 10.01 -12.65 -11.96
N THR A 73 8.76 -12.96 -12.31
CA THR A 73 8.36 -14.29 -12.80
C THR A 73 8.97 -14.65 -14.16
N ALA A 74 9.41 -13.66 -14.93
CA ALA A 74 10.11 -13.90 -16.19
C ALA A 74 11.56 -14.43 -16.00
N ILE A 75 12.07 -14.44 -14.77
CA ILE A 75 13.40 -14.96 -14.45
C ILE A 75 13.27 -16.40 -13.98
N PRO A 76 13.96 -17.35 -14.62
CA PRO A 76 13.90 -18.77 -14.21
C PRO A 76 14.41 -18.95 -12.78
N GLY A 77 13.79 -19.85 -12.03
CA GLY A 77 14.12 -20.11 -10.64
C GLY A 77 13.60 -19.11 -9.62
N VAL A 78 12.77 -18.12 -10.03
CA VAL A 78 12.13 -17.15 -9.14
C VAL A 78 10.65 -17.45 -9.00
N HIS A 79 10.21 -17.68 -7.78
CA HIS A 79 8.82 -18.03 -7.45
C HIS A 79 8.19 -17.08 -6.45
N SER A 80 6.87 -16.91 -6.56
CA SER A 80 6.00 -16.19 -5.60
C SER A 80 6.51 -14.82 -5.21
N PRO A 81 6.85 -13.91 -6.15
CA PRO A 81 7.33 -12.59 -5.81
C PRO A 81 6.23 -11.76 -5.12
N LYS A 82 6.55 -11.21 -3.95
CA LYS A 82 5.71 -10.27 -3.20
C LYS A 82 6.38 -8.91 -3.19
N THR A 83 5.72 -7.91 -3.72
CA THR A 83 6.26 -6.55 -3.84
C THR A 83 5.57 -5.61 -2.86
N LYS A 84 6.35 -4.91 -2.07
CA LYS A 84 5.92 -3.82 -1.21
C LYS A 84 6.60 -2.53 -1.65
N ILE A 85 5.81 -1.51 -1.89
CA ILE A 85 6.29 -0.17 -2.26
C ILE A 85 6.37 0.64 -0.98
N ILE A 86 7.56 1.17 -0.69
CA ILE A 86 7.83 2.00 0.48
C ILE A 86 8.11 3.42 0.00
N ARG A 87 7.33 4.37 0.51
CA ARG A 87 7.54 5.81 0.30
C ARG A 87 7.99 6.44 1.60
N LYS A 88 9.11 7.12 1.56
CA LYS A 88 9.63 7.86 2.70
C LYS A 88 10.28 9.16 2.24
N GLY A 89 9.77 10.28 2.70
CA GLY A 89 10.33 11.60 2.38
C GLY A 89 10.33 11.94 0.88
N GLY A 90 9.31 11.51 0.12
CA GLY A 90 9.25 11.71 -1.33
C GLY A 90 10.03 10.67 -2.16
N HIS A 91 10.86 9.86 -1.53
CA HIS A 91 11.64 8.81 -2.19
C HIS A 91 10.87 7.50 -2.26
N LEU A 92 11.03 6.79 -3.39
CA LEU A 92 10.41 5.50 -3.67
C LEU A 92 11.43 4.39 -3.53
N ARG A 93 11.15 3.39 -2.72
CA ARG A 93 11.95 2.17 -2.56
C ARG A 93 11.08 0.95 -2.78
N LEU A 94 11.58 0.00 -3.56
CA LEU A 94 10.93 -1.29 -3.78
C LEU A 94 11.51 -2.33 -2.81
N HIS A 95 10.61 -2.98 -2.08
CA HIS A 95 10.97 -4.14 -1.28
C HIS A 95 10.31 -5.38 -1.90
N VAL A 96 11.12 -6.28 -2.44
CA VAL A 96 10.67 -7.49 -3.14
C VAL A 96 11.11 -8.72 -2.37
N SER A 97 10.15 -9.47 -1.88
CA SER A 97 10.37 -10.76 -1.23
C SER A 97 9.99 -11.87 -2.22
N LEU A 98 10.89 -12.82 -2.42
CA LEU A 98 10.73 -13.90 -3.40
C LEU A 98 11.26 -15.24 -2.86
N ARG A 99 10.83 -16.34 -3.48
CA ARG A 99 11.41 -17.67 -3.27
C ARG A 99 12.25 -18.02 -4.46
N VAL A 100 13.35 -18.71 -4.23
CA VAL A 100 14.26 -19.19 -5.27
C VAL A 100 14.37 -20.71 -5.21
N GLU A 101 14.69 -21.33 -6.34
CA GLU A 101 15.00 -22.76 -6.39
C GLU A 101 16.32 -23.04 -5.68
N GLN A 102 16.45 -24.24 -5.10
CA GLN A 102 17.65 -24.63 -4.34
C GLN A 102 18.91 -24.66 -5.20
N ASP A 103 18.79 -25.04 -6.46
CA ASP A 103 19.90 -25.13 -7.43
C ASP A 103 20.26 -23.75 -8.04
N CYS A 104 19.53 -22.71 -7.69
CA CYS A 104 19.73 -21.39 -8.25
C CYS A 104 20.96 -20.70 -7.64
N LYS A 105 21.80 -20.10 -8.47
CA LYS A 105 22.92 -19.27 -8.02
C LYS A 105 22.39 -17.93 -7.47
N VAL A 106 22.04 -17.95 -6.20
CA VAL A 106 21.37 -16.84 -5.49
C VAL A 106 22.04 -15.47 -5.74
N LYS A 107 23.37 -15.41 -5.75
CA LYS A 107 24.10 -14.17 -5.95
C LYS A 107 23.90 -13.60 -7.36
N GLU A 108 23.99 -14.44 -8.38
CA GLU A 108 23.80 -14.04 -9.78
C GLU A 108 22.35 -13.62 -10.05
N THR A 109 21.40 -14.42 -9.58
CA THR A 109 19.96 -14.13 -9.71
C THR A 109 19.59 -12.83 -9.02
N ARG A 110 20.14 -12.58 -7.83
CA ARG A 110 19.91 -11.32 -7.10
C ARG A 110 20.43 -10.11 -7.87
N THR A 111 21.65 -10.19 -8.42
CA THR A 111 22.24 -9.09 -9.18
C THR A 111 21.43 -8.82 -10.44
N HIS A 112 21.13 -9.86 -11.21
CA HIS A 112 20.36 -9.74 -12.45
C HIS A 112 18.93 -9.18 -12.20
N LEU A 113 18.28 -9.64 -11.13
CA LEU A 113 16.95 -9.15 -10.75
C LEU A 113 16.98 -7.69 -10.34
N LYS A 114 17.99 -7.30 -9.57
CA LYS A 114 18.18 -5.92 -9.13
C LYS A 114 18.38 -4.99 -10.32
N GLU A 115 19.31 -5.30 -11.22
CA GLU A 115 19.57 -4.52 -12.42
C GLU A 115 18.35 -4.40 -13.33
N LYS A 116 17.62 -5.51 -13.52
CA LYS A 116 16.38 -5.52 -14.31
C LYS A 116 15.30 -4.63 -13.71
N LEU A 117 15.08 -4.70 -12.41
CA LEU A 117 14.08 -3.89 -11.73
C LEU A 117 14.47 -2.41 -11.68
N GLU A 118 15.74 -2.10 -11.43
CA GLU A 118 16.25 -0.73 -11.48
C GLU A 118 16.13 -0.16 -12.90
N GLY A 119 16.45 -0.94 -13.93
CA GLY A 119 16.26 -0.54 -15.32
C GLY A 119 14.80 -0.23 -15.67
N ILE A 120 13.86 -1.04 -15.19
CA ILE A 120 12.42 -0.77 -15.40
C ILE A 120 11.99 0.51 -14.68
N MET A 121 12.43 0.71 -13.46
CA MET A 121 12.03 1.88 -12.66
C MET A 121 12.62 3.18 -13.18
N VAL A 122 13.89 3.17 -13.58
CA VAL A 122 14.60 4.37 -14.03
C VAL A 122 14.41 4.61 -15.52
N ASN A 123 14.67 3.60 -16.35
CA ASN A 123 14.70 3.80 -17.81
C ASN A 123 13.32 3.77 -18.45
N ASN A 124 12.42 2.89 -17.97
CA ASN A 124 11.10 2.74 -18.60
C ASN A 124 10.04 3.64 -17.95
N LEU A 125 10.12 3.83 -16.63
CA LEU A 125 9.13 4.58 -15.88
C LEU A 125 9.63 5.98 -15.44
N ASN A 126 10.90 6.27 -15.69
CA ASN A 126 11.54 7.55 -15.39
C ASN A 126 11.26 8.09 -13.99
N PHE A 127 11.38 7.20 -12.97
CA PHE A 127 11.21 7.60 -11.58
C PHE A 127 12.45 8.33 -11.06
N ASP A 128 12.43 9.65 -11.04
CA ASP A 128 13.53 10.48 -10.53
C ASP A 128 13.79 10.27 -9.03
N ASN A 129 12.75 9.91 -8.28
CA ASN A 129 12.79 9.73 -6.82
C ASN A 129 13.02 8.27 -6.39
N PHE A 130 13.49 7.41 -7.31
CA PHE A 130 13.75 6.02 -7.03
C PHE A 130 15.08 5.84 -6.30
N THR A 131 15.04 5.20 -5.11
CA THR A 131 16.24 5.04 -4.25
C THR A 131 16.85 3.64 -4.35
N GLY A 132 16.16 2.69 -4.99
CA GLY A 132 16.68 1.33 -5.20
C GLY A 132 15.72 0.22 -4.81
N VAL A 133 16.20 -1.02 -5.00
CA VAL A 133 15.45 -2.26 -4.75
C VAL A 133 16.10 -3.03 -3.60
N ASP A 134 15.30 -3.36 -2.59
CA ASP A 134 15.66 -4.30 -1.53
C ASP A 134 15.09 -5.67 -1.88
N LEU A 135 15.96 -6.64 -2.11
CA LEU A 135 15.60 -8.03 -2.42
C LEU A 135 15.78 -8.90 -1.18
N VAL A 136 14.71 -9.57 -0.78
CA VAL A 136 14.69 -10.51 0.34
C VAL A 136 14.29 -11.89 -0.16
N ILE A 137 15.16 -12.87 0.05
CA ILE A 137 14.85 -14.28 -0.22
C ILE A 137 14.13 -14.81 1.01
N SER A 138 12.86 -15.14 0.86
CA SER A 138 11.99 -15.61 1.93
C SER A 138 11.98 -17.13 2.10
N GLY A 139 12.60 -17.86 1.19
CA GLY A 139 12.71 -19.31 1.26
C GLY A 139 13.18 -19.92 -0.05
N PHE A 140 13.47 -21.19 0.04
CA PHE A 140 13.84 -22.03 -1.10
C PHE A 140 12.65 -22.93 -1.47
N GLN A 141 12.54 -23.25 -2.74
CA GLN A 141 11.51 -24.15 -3.24
C GLN A 141 12.20 -25.33 -3.92
N ASP A 142 11.77 -26.54 -3.56
CA ASP A 142 12.24 -27.76 -4.23
C ASP A 142 11.64 -27.84 -5.64
N HIS A 143 12.44 -28.32 -6.57
CA HIS A 143 11.99 -28.61 -7.92
C HIS A 143 11.14 -29.88 -7.85
N ASN A 144 9.83 -29.76 -8.01
CA ASN A 144 8.92 -30.90 -8.11
C ASN A 144 8.52 -31.11 -9.56
#